data_1afead172669966b3555646119f0f570
#
_entry.id   1afead172669966b3555646119f0f570
#
_cell.length_a   1.000
_cell.length_b   1.000
_cell.length_c   1.000
_cell.angle_alpha   90.00
_cell.angle_beta   90.00
_cell.angle_gamma   90.00
#
_symmetry.space_group_name_H-M   'P 1'
#
loop_
_entity.id
_entity.type
_entity.pdbx_description
1 polymer ?
#
loop_
_entity_poly.entity_id
_entity_poly.type
_entity_poly.pdbx_seq_one_letter_code
_entity_poly.pdbx_strand_id
1 'polypeptide(L)'
;SRNGRDYITMGLTGGLAPESPGLGNMDHLALVTMTETGPVIGNVLMNGITDKRGAVPVMEDFLLYRPRQITQTGHSLGIRSVPNLRDLGGYKTSDGRIIRNGLLYRSNQLSEISEADMQVMSSLRLKNAYDLRTLAEREARPEELPETAQYVVLDVLADAEQANPAMLEKLMQNPEEANATLGDGKAEAGFIESYRQFVSLPSAQREFRNFFLGISNPEELPALFHCTTGKDRTGWAAAAFLTLMDVPREKVYEDYLKSNDYILPAYKKVIDGFVAAGGEENIVTAILGVRKEYLDAAFDEMESRYGTIENYFAQALDIDAKEQQQLKEIYLY
;
A
#
# COMPACT_ATOMS: atom_id res chain seq x y z
N SER A 1 15.56 -7.08 42.06
CA SER A 1 15.30 -8.50 42.41
C SER A 1 15.28 -8.68 43.92
N ARG A 2 14.41 -9.48 44.43
CA ARG A 2 14.30 -9.85 45.85
C ARG A 2 14.50 -11.34 45.96
N ASN A 3 15.44 -11.80 46.79
CA ASN A 3 15.77 -13.23 46.98
C ASN A 3 16.16 -13.96 45.67
N GLY A 4 16.89 -13.31 44.77
CA GLY A 4 17.34 -13.88 43.51
C GLY A 4 16.19 -14.10 42.49
N ARG A 5 15.00 -13.56 42.74
CA ARG A 5 13.87 -13.57 41.80
C ARG A 5 13.57 -12.19 41.28
N ASP A 6 13.29 -12.11 39.99
CA ASP A 6 12.83 -10.88 39.36
C ASP A 6 11.32 -10.73 39.57
N TYR A 7 10.92 -9.61 40.12
CA TYR A 7 9.52 -9.21 40.25
C TYR A 7 9.22 -8.12 39.25
N ILE A 8 8.24 -8.32 38.42
CA ILE A 8 7.83 -7.35 37.40
C ILE A 8 6.61 -6.62 37.91
N THR A 9 6.73 -5.31 38.08
CA THR A 9 5.57 -4.45 38.30
C THR A 9 5.10 -3.96 36.94
N MET A 10 3.91 -4.37 36.56
CA MET A 10 3.26 -3.90 35.33
C MET A 10 2.69 -2.51 35.57
N GLY A 11 2.91 -1.61 34.62
CA GLY A 11 2.24 -0.31 34.59
C GLY A 11 0.75 -0.43 34.29
N LEU A 12 0.04 0.67 34.41
CA LEU A 12 -1.38 0.73 34.04
C LEU A 12 -1.54 0.52 32.52
N THR A 13 -2.40 -0.42 32.16
CA THR A 13 -2.80 -0.63 30.78
C THR A 13 -4.06 0.19 30.50
N GLY A 14 -4.01 1.10 29.50
CA GLY A 14 -5.19 1.88 29.08
C GLY A 14 -5.54 3.08 29.96
N GLY A 15 -4.59 3.64 30.70
CA GLY A 15 -4.78 4.79 31.56
C GLY A 15 -4.28 6.10 30.99
N LEU A 16 -4.81 7.19 31.52
CA LEU A 16 -4.41 8.58 31.29
C LEU A 16 -3.04 8.93 31.91
N ALA A 17 -2.08 8.04 31.89
CA ALA A 17 -0.79 8.35 32.53
C ALA A 17 0.14 9.07 31.55
N PRO A 18 0.59 10.23 31.86
CA PRO A 18 1.69 10.83 31.18
C PRO A 18 2.95 10.01 31.55
N GLU A 19 3.80 9.61 30.73
CA GLU A 19 4.64 10.40 30.23
C GLU A 19 6.09 10.23 30.36
N SER A 20 6.62 9.48 31.27
CA SER A 20 8.04 9.19 31.39
C SER A 20 8.26 7.69 31.28
N PRO A 21 8.61 7.19 30.10
CA PRO A 21 8.83 5.74 29.88
C PRO A 21 9.84 5.12 30.85
N GLY A 22 10.82 5.90 31.31
CA GLY A 22 11.82 5.46 32.30
C GLY A 22 11.26 5.19 33.71
N LEU A 23 10.03 5.64 34.00
CA LEU A 23 9.39 5.45 35.31
C LEU A 23 8.35 4.30 35.33
N GLY A 24 8.22 3.55 34.27
CA GLY A 24 7.28 2.44 34.17
C GLY A 24 5.83 2.84 33.88
N ASN A 25 5.58 4.12 33.62
CA ASN A 25 4.26 4.63 33.24
C ASN A 25 4.08 4.55 31.72
N MET A 26 4.00 3.33 31.19
CA MET A 26 3.80 3.10 29.78
C MET A 26 2.90 1.90 29.58
N ASP A 27 2.13 1.90 28.51
CA ASP A 27 1.35 0.72 28.11
C ASP A 27 2.29 -0.35 27.57
N HIS A 28 2.37 -1.48 28.27
CA HIS A 28 3.25 -2.56 27.86
C HIS A 28 2.73 -3.93 28.33
N LEU A 29 3.24 -4.97 27.70
CA LEU A 29 3.13 -6.36 28.10
C LEU A 29 4.52 -6.90 28.38
N ALA A 30 4.67 -7.69 29.44
CA ALA A 30 5.89 -8.42 29.67
C ALA A 30 5.87 -9.74 28.89
N LEU A 31 6.83 -9.91 27.98
CA LEU A 31 7.06 -11.19 27.29
C LEU A 31 8.12 -11.98 28.06
N VAL A 32 7.75 -13.18 28.50
CA VAL A 32 8.68 -14.10 29.16
C VAL A 32 8.96 -15.28 28.24
N THR A 33 10.19 -15.36 27.75
CA THR A 33 10.65 -16.50 26.95
C THR A 33 11.50 -17.40 27.81
N MET A 34 11.11 -18.68 27.93
CA MET A 34 11.90 -19.68 28.66
C MET A 34 13.01 -20.20 27.73
N THR A 35 14.24 -20.11 28.20
CA THR A 35 15.41 -20.64 27.51
C THR A 35 16.10 -21.69 28.39
N GLU A 36 17.05 -22.45 27.84
CA GLU A 36 17.85 -23.41 28.62
C GLU A 36 18.64 -22.77 29.76
N THR A 37 18.96 -21.47 29.61
CA THR A 37 19.69 -20.68 30.62
C THR A 37 18.78 -19.93 31.59
N GLY A 38 17.45 -20.07 31.46
CA GLY A 38 16.44 -19.43 32.29
C GLY A 38 15.53 -18.47 31.55
N PRO A 39 14.65 -17.74 32.25
CA PRO A 39 13.71 -16.85 31.62
C PRO A 39 14.39 -15.57 31.08
N VAL A 40 14.10 -15.24 29.86
CA VAL A 40 14.40 -13.94 29.24
C VAL A 40 13.13 -13.11 29.23
N ILE A 41 13.20 -11.90 29.80
CA ILE A 41 12.04 -11.03 29.95
C ILE A 41 12.24 -9.81 29.07
N GLY A 42 11.32 -9.59 28.13
CA GLY A 42 11.22 -8.39 27.29
C GLY A 42 9.94 -7.62 27.59
N ASN A 43 9.99 -6.31 27.47
CA ASN A 43 8.79 -5.47 27.49
C ASN A 43 8.30 -5.26 26.07
N VAL A 44 7.03 -5.58 25.83
CA VAL A 44 6.34 -5.26 24.59
C VAL A 44 5.57 -3.98 24.85
N LEU A 45 6.10 -2.88 24.36
CA LEU A 45 5.41 -1.58 24.42
C LEU A 45 4.38 -1.52 23.32
N MET A 46 3.37 -0.68 23.46
CA MET A 46 2.42 -0.42 22.37
C MET A 46 3.12 0.16 21.12
N ASN A 47 4.30 0.73 21.31
CA ASN A 47 5.15 1.27 20.25
C ASN A 47 6.42 0.44 19.95
N GLY A 48 6.55 -0.78 20.48
CA GLY A 48 7.69 -1.66 20.20
C GLY A 48 8.08 -2.59 21.35
N ILE A 49 9.19 -3.31 21.16
CA ILE A 49 9.74 -4.23 22.15
C ILE A 49 11.05 -3.65 22.70
N THR A 50 11.18 -3.56 24.01
CA THR A 50 12.40 -3.14 24.69
C THR A 50 12.88 -4.22 25.66
N ASP A 51 14.11 -4.06 26.17
CA ASP A 51 14.62 -4.92 27.21
C ASP A 51 13.87 -4.69 28.55
N LYS A 52 14.12 -5.55 29.53
CA LYS A 52 13.49 -5.50 30.85
C LYS A 52 13.79 -4.24 31.66
N ARG A 53 14.78 -3.44 31.25
CA ARG A 53 15.18 -2.21 31.91
C ARG A 53 14.41 -0.99 31.45
N GLY A 54 13.53 -1.18 30.46
CA GLY A 54 12.66 -0.13 29.96
C GLY A 54 13.41 1.03 29.29
N ALA A 55 14.64 0.79 28.82
CA ALA A 55 15.36 1.79 28.06
C ALA A 55 14.58 2.12 26.79
N VAL A 56 14.24 3.38 26.62
CA VAL A 56 13.68 3.84 25.34
C VAL A 56 14.78 3.64 24.29
N PRO A 57 14.52 2.91 23.20
CA PRO A 57 15.49 2.76 22.14
C PRO A 57 15.94 4.14 21.67
N VAL A 58 17.25 4.35 21.54
CA VAL A 58 17.77 5.55 20.87
C VAL A 58 17.24 5.54 19.45
N MET A 59 16.91 6.71 18.87
CA MET A 59 16.21 6.83 17.58
C MET A 59 16.86 6.03 16.44
N GLU A 60 18.16 5.74 16.50
CA GLU A 60 18.87 4.90 15.54
C GLU A 60 18.46 3.41 15.65
N ASP A 61 18.20 2.90 16.85
CA ASP A 61 17.69 1.54 17.05
C ASP A 61 16.20 1.43 16.68
N PHE A 62 15.48 2.54 16.67
CA PHE A 62 14.06 2.58 16.31
C PHE A 62 13.82 2.34 14.80
N LEU A 63 14.81 2.61 13.95
CA LEU A 63 14.74 2.25 12.52
C LEU A 63 14.88 0.74 12.32
N LEU A 64 15.55 0.04 13.25
CA LEU A 64 15.70 -1.42 13.24
C LEU A 64 14.55 -2.12 14.00
N TYR A 65 13.92 -1.43 14.94
CA TYR A 65 12.80 -1.91 15.75
C TYR A 65 11.52 -1.18 15.41
N ARG A 66 11.08 -1.28 14.16
CA ARG A 66 9.66 -1.06 13.87
C ARG A 66 8.88 -2.16 14.58
N PRO A 67 7.76 -1.84 15.28
CA PRO A 67 6.87 -2.90 15.73
C PRO A 67 6.65 -3.77 14.49
N ARG A 68 7.06 -5.03 14.60
CA ARG A 68 6.46 -6.04 13.75
C ARG A 68 4.98 -6.05 14.15
N GLN A 69 4.21 -5.11 13.61
CA GLN A 69 2.86 -5.48 13.35
C GLN A 69 3.04 -6.72 12.48
N ILE A 70 2.67 -7.86 13.05
CA ILE A 70 2.51 -9.09 12.29
C ILE A 70 1.28 -8.83 11.42
N THR A 71 1.41 -7.88 10.52
CA THR A 71 0.48 -7.72 9.42
C THR A 71 0.77 -8.93 8.57
N GLN A 72 -0.19 -9.81 8.51
CA GLN A 72 -0.12 -10.88 7.53
C GLN A 72 0.13 -10.20 6.20
N THR A 73 1.12 -10.69 5.45
CA THR A 73 1.54 -10.13 4.17
C THR A 73 0.34 -9.75 3.30
N GLY A 74 0.30 -8.50 2.83
CA GLY A 74 -0.79 -7.96 2.02
C GLY A 74 -2.11 -7.67 2.75
N HIS A 75 -2.17 -7.76 4.09
CA HIS A 75 -3.36 -7.37 4.84
C HIS A 75 -3.43 -5.86 5.06
N SER A 76 -4.65 -5.31 5.05
CA SER A 76 -4.90 -3.91 5.37
C SER A 76 -4.45 -3.58 6.80
N LEU A 77 -3.94 -2.36 6.98
CA LEU A 77 -3.59 -1.84 8.30
C LEU A 77 -4.83 -1.49 9.15
N GLY A 78 -6.04 -1.70 8.61
CA GLY A 78 -7.29 -1.50 9.34
C GLY A 78 -7.69 -0.04 9.53
N ILE A 79 -7.08 0.89 8.80
CA ILE A 79 -7.45 2.31 8.82
C ILE A 79 -8.75 2.48 8.03
N ARG A 80 -9.81 2.93 8.70
CA ARG A 80 -11.17 2.94 8.12
C ARG A 80 -11.32 3.91 6.95
N SER A 81 -10.71 5.10 7.05
CA SER A 81 -10.74 6.11 5.99
C SER A 81 -9.90 5.69 4.77
N VAL A 82 -8.95 4.77 4.97
CA VAL A 82 -8.03 4.30 3.93
C VAL A 82 -8.03 2.75 3.88
N PRO A 83 -9.16 2.12 3.52
CA PRO A 83 -9.35 0.67 3.67
C PRO A 83 -8.38 -0.19 2.88
N ASN A 84 -7.85 0.32 1.75
CA ASN A 84 -6.92 -0.40 0.88
C ASN A 84 -5.44 -0.18 1.25
N LEU A 85 -5.17 0.51 2.37
CA LEU A 85 -3.81 0.76 2.85
C LEU A 85 -3.17 -0.52 3.39
N ARG A 86 -2.06 -0.92 2.80
CA ARG A 86 -1.24 -2.06 3.22
C ARG A 86 0.23 -1.92 2.89
N ASP A 87 1.04 -2.65 3.64
CA ASP A 87 2.49 -2.78 3.43
C ASP A 87 2.76 -3.80 2.29
N LEU A 88 3.68 -3.47 1.39
CA LEU A 88 4.17 -4.41 0.37
C LEU A 88 5.32 -5.30 0.86
N GLY A 89 5.71 -5.19 2.12
CA GLY A 89 6.70 -6.07 2.73
C GLY A 89 6.15 -7.45 3.12
N GLY A 90 7.07 -8.36 3.47
CA GLY A 90 6.77 -9.71 3.93
C GLY A 90 6.59 -10.74 2.82
N TYR A 91 6.51 -10.34 1.54
CA TYR A 91 6.47 -11.29 0.43
C TYR A 91 7.82 -12.00 0.27
N LYS A 92 7.74 -13.33 0.07
CA LYS A 92 8.91 -14.16 -0.16
C LYS A 92 9.20 -14.24 -1.66
N THR A 93 10.45 -14.04 -2.03
CA THR A 93 10.95 -14.15 -3.40
C THR A 93 11.20 -15.63 -3.79
N SER A 94 11.37 -15.92 -5.07
CA SER A 94 11.64 -17.28 -5.57
C SER A 94 12.96 -17.84 -5.05
N ASP A 95 13.97 -17.00 -4.79
CA ASP A 95 15.27 -17.39 -4.20
C ASP A 95 15.25 -17.45 -2.66
N GLY A 96 14.12 -17.16 -2.02
CA GLY A 96 13.89 -17.31 -0.60
C GLY A 96 14.15 -16.07 0.25
N ARG A 97 14.60 -14.95 -0.33
CA ARG A 97 14.68 -13.66 0.36
C ARG A 97 13.26 -13.15 0.69
N ILE A 98 13.19 -12.09 1.48
CA ILE A 98 11.92 -11.50 1.92
C ILE A 98 11.97 -10.00 1.67
N ILE A 99 10.86 -9.42 1.18
CA ILE A 99 10.73 -7.97 1.06
C ILE A 99 10.60 -7.36 2.46
N ARG A 100 11.42 -6.34 2.75
CA ARG A 100 11.41 -5.62 4.04
C ARG A 100 10.07 -4.95 4.28
N ASN A 101 9.50 -5.17 5.46
CA ASN A 101 8.30 -4.49 5.90
C ASN A 101 8.57 -3.02 6.25
N GLY A 102 7.52 -2.21 6.14
CA GLY A 102 7.52 -0.85 6.63
C GLY A 102 8.30 0.14 5.78
N LEU A 103 8.66 -0.20 4.54
CA LEU A 103 9.35 0.69 3.60
C LEU A 103 8.43 1.23 2.51
N LEU A 104 7.52 0.41 2.01
CA LEU A 104 6.66 0.77 0.89
C LEU A 104 5.21 0.35 1.15
N TYR A 105 4.32 1.33 1.12
CA TYR A 105 2.89 1.15 1.33
C TYR A 105 2.11 1.49 0.07
N ARG A 106 1.00 0.78 -0.16
CA ARG A 106 0.01 1.12 -1.19
C ARG A 106 -1.33 1.42 -0.54
N SER A 107 -2.13 2.33 -1.14
CA SER A 107 -3.44 2.68 -0.59
C SER A 107 -4.42 3.18 -1.66
N ASN A 108 -5.67 3.41 -1.26
CA ASN A 108 -6.58 4.34 -1.94
C ASN A 108 -6.18 5.79 -1.62
N GLN A 109 -6.84 6.76 -2.25
CA GLN A 109 -6.59 8.20 -2.03
C GLN A 109 -6.69 8.57 -0.56
N LEU A 110 -5.91 9.55 -0.15
CA LEU A 110 -5.81 10.06 1.20
C LEU A 110 -6.66 11.33 1.32
N SER A 111 -7.97 11.16 1.42
CA SER A 111 -8.93 12.26 1.57
C SER A 111 -10.01 11.88 2.57
N GLU A 112 -10.61 12.87 3.22
CA GLU A 112 -11.65 12.67 4.24
C GLU A 112 -11.17 11.75 5.37
N ILE A 113 -9.90 11.92 5.80
CA ILE A 113 -9.27 11.10 6.83
C ILE A 113 -9.73 11.57 8.20
N SER A 114 -10.27 10.67 9.03
CA SER A 114 -10.61 11.00 10.41
C SER A 114 -9.35 11.36 11.22
N GLU A 115 -9.49 12.21 12.23
CA GLU A 115 -8.36 12.57 13.10
C GLU A 115 -7.69 11.33 13.73
N ALA A 116 -8.49 10.35 14.16
CA ALA A 116 -7.96 9.09 14.71
C ALA A 116 -7.17 8.29 13.69
N ASP A 117 -7.66 8.22 12.44
CA ASP A 117 -6.94 7.52 11.36
C ASP A 117 -5.67 8.30 10.94
N MET A 118 -5.70 9.64 10.96
CA MET A 118 -4.52 10.47 10.70
C MET A 118 -3.43 10.26 11.76
N GLN A 119 -3.79 10.07 13.02
CA GLN A 119 -2.82 9.73 14.07
C GLN A 119 -2.14 8.38 13.79
N VAL A 120 -2.90 7.37 13.34
CA VAL A 120 -2.32 6.07 12.96
C VAL A 120 -1.42 6.22 11.75
N MET A 121 -1.84 6.97 10.72
CA MET A 121 -1.02 7.22 9.53
C MET A 121 0.28 7.96 9.86
N SER A 122 0.22 8.93 10.79
CA SER A 122 1.40 9.66 11.26
C SER A 122 2.44 8.73 11.91
N SER A 123 2.00 7.62 12.53
CA SER A 123 2.89 6.62 13.11
C SER A 123 3.70 5.85 12.05
N LEU A 124 3.27 5.83 10.79
CA LEU A 124 4.02 5.22 9.69
C LEU A 124 5.26 6.05 9.31
N ARG A 125 5.33 7.32 9.73
CA ARG A 125 6.46 8.24 9.48
C ARG A 125 6.82 8.33 8.00
N LEU A 126 5.79 8.40 7.15
CA LEU A 126 5.98 8.51 5.72
C LEU A 126 6.86 9.72 5.39
N LYS A 127 7.80 9.53 4.48
CA LYS A 127 8.62 10.60 3.90
C LYS A 127 7.97 11.16 2.66
N ASN A 128 7.39 10.27 1.82
CA ASN A 128 6.75 10.64 0.58
C ASN A 128 5.40 9.95 0.42
N ALA A 129 4.46 10.68 -0.18
CA ALA A 129 3.22 10.15 -0.71
C ALA A 129 3.15 10.45 -2.21
N TYR A 130 3.21 9.40 -3.03
CA TYR A 130 3.15 9.48 -4.48
C TYR A 130 1.71 9.32 -4.96
N ASP A 131 1.17 10.35 -5.57
CA ASP A 131 -0.20 10.40 -6.07
C ASP A 131 -0.23 10.17 -7.58
N LEU A 132 -0.76 9.02 -8.01
CA LEU A 132 -0.86 8.62 -9.42
C LEU A 132 -2.13 9.15 -10.10
N ARG A 133 -2.91 10.02 -9.45
CA ARG A 133 -4.20 10.54 -9.94
C ARG A 133 -4.02 11.66 -10.95
N THR A 134 -5.04 11.78 -11.80
CA THR A 134 -5.19 12.92 -12.70
C THR A 134 -5.47 14.22 -11.96
N LEU A 135 -5.26 15.35 -12.63
CA LEU A 135 -5.58 16.66 -12.05
C LEU A 135 -7.05 16.75 -11.60
N ALA A 136 -7.99 16.25 -12.42
CA ALA A 136 -9.42 16.32 -12.11
C ALA A 136 -9.78 15.50 -10.85
N GLU A 137 -9.16 14.33 -10.65
CA GLU A 137 -9.37 13.53 -9.44
C GLU A 137 -8.82 14.22 -8.19
N ARG A 138 -7.66 14.88 -8.29
CA ARG A 138 -7.03 15.62 -7.20
C ARG A 138 -7.80 16.88 -6.82
N GLU A 139 -8.35 17.60 -7.79
CA GLU A 139 -9.20 18.75 -7.54
C GLU A 139 -10.53 18.37 -6.89
N ALA A 140 -11.13 17.24 -7.31
CA ALA A 140 -12.36 16.72 -6.72
C ALA A 140 -12.17 16.21 -5.27
N ARG A 141 -11.01 15.64 -4.96
CA ARG A 141 -10.66 15.08 -3.66
C ARG A 141 -9.22 15.47 -3.30
N PRO A 142 -9.00 16.66 -2.72
CA PRO A 142 -7.68 17.11 -2.28
C PRO A 142 -7.04 16.13 -1.28
N GLU A 143 -5.72 16.08 -1.28
CA GLU A 143 -4.92 15.18 -0.47
C GLU A 143 -4.81 15.67 0.97
N GLU A 144 -4.93 14.75 1.93
CA GLU A 144 -4.71 14.96 3.35
C GLU A 144 -3.55 14.07 3.82
N LEU A 145 -2.42 14.68 4.17
CA LEU A 145 -1.20 13.95 4.50
C LEU A 145 -0.75 14.19 5.94
N PRO A 146 -0.07 13.19 6.56
CA PRO A 146 0.72 13.46 7.76
C PRO A 146 1.76 14.54 7.50
N GLU A 147 2.01 15.41 8.49
CA GLU A 147 2.95 16.55 8.38
C GLU A 147 4.37 16.14 7.92
N THR A 148 4.78 14.90 8.16
CA THR A 148 6.11 14.39 7.77
C THR A 148 6.21 13.99 6.30
N ALA A 149 5.09 13.81 5.61
CA ALA A 149 5.06 13.29 4.25
C ALA A 149 5.11 14.43 3.22
N GLN A 150 6.04 14.34 2.28
CA GLN A 150 6.05 15.20 1.11
C GLN A 150 5.06 14.68 0.07
N TYR A 151 4.33 15.58 -0.55
CA TYR A 151 3.38 15.27 -1.62
C TYR A 151 4.06 15.30 -2.97
N VAL A 152 4.01 14.17 -3.69
CA VAL A 152 4.61 14.03 -5.01
C VAL A 152 3.54 13.61 -6.01
N VAL A 153 3.26 14.45 -6.99
CA VAL A 153 2.27 14.21 -8.03
C VAL A 153 2.89 13.51 -9.22
N LEU A 154 2.31 12.38 -9.62
CA LEU A 154 2.75 11.54 -10.74
C LEU A 154 1.53 11.16 -11.60
N ASP A 155 1.03 12.06 -12.44
CA ASP A 155 -0.15 11.83 -13.27
C ASP A 155 0.16 10.84 -14.41
N VAL A 156 -0.03 9.56 -14.14
CA VAL A 156 0.26 8.47 -15.09
C VAL A 156 -0.70 8.44 -16.29
N LEU A 157 -1.82 9.15 -16.23
CA LEU A 157 -2.82 9.21 -17.29
C LEU A 157 -2.85 10.55 -18.03
N ALA A 158 -1.85 11.41 -17.84
CA ALA A 158 -1.83 12.75 -18.44
C ALA A 158 -1.97 12.73 -19.98
N ASP A 159 -1.51 11.67 -20.65
CA ASP A 159 -1.59 11.50 -22.11
C ASP A 159 -2.79 10.62 -22.54
N ALA A 160 -3.66 10.21 -21.62
CA ALA A 160 -4.79 9.34 -21.93
C ALA A 160 -5.98 10.14 -22.50
N GLU A 161 -6.30 9.92 -23.77
CA GLU A 161 -7.39 10.66 -24.45
C GLU A 161 -8.79 10.27 -23.92
N GLN A 162 -9.00 9.03 -23.44
CA GLN A 162 -10.31 8.50 -23.09
C GLN A 162 -10.45 8.05 -21.63
N ALA A 163 -9.37 7.91 -20.90
CA ALA A 163 -9.41 7.50 -19.49
C ALA A 163 -9.77 8.71 -18.60
N ASN A 164 -11.05 9.00 -18.48
CA ASN A 164 -11.52 10.04 -17.56
C ASN A 164 -12.23 9.40 -16.36
N PRO A 165 -11.53 9.18 -15.24
CA PRO A 165 -12.14 8.64 -14.02
C PRO A 165 -13.33 9.47 -13.52
N ALA A 166 -13.33 10.79 -13.75
CA ALA A 166 -14.46 11.67 -13.45
C ALA A 166 -15.71 11.34 -14.31
N MET A 167 -15.52 10.78 -15.50
CA MET A 167 -16.63 10.31 -16.32
C MET A 167 -17.28 9.07 -15.72
N LEU A 168 -16.49 8.13 -15.18
CA LEU A 168 -17.02 6.96 -14.49
C LEU A 168 -17.83 7.35 -13.25
N GLU A 169 -17.39 8.34 -12.49
CA GLU A 169 -18.15 8.85 -11.35
C GLU A 169 -19.50 9.44 -11.77
N LYS A 170 -19.57 10.18 -12.88
CA LYS A 170 -20.82 10.67 -13.43
C LYS A 170 -21.76 9.57 -13.91
N LEU A 171 -21.22 8.55 -14.60
CA LEU A 171 -22.00 7.41 -15.03
C LEU A 171 -22.57 6.63 -13.86
N MET A 172 -21.84 6.50 -12.77
CA MET A 172 -22.34 5.88 -11.54
C MET A 172 -23.51 6.62 -10.89
N GLN A 173 -23.68 7.91 -11.19
CA GLN A 173 -24.83 8.70 -10.74
C GLN A 173 -26.06 8.54 -11.65
N ASN A 174 -25.90 7.95 -12.84
CA ASN A 174 -26.97 7.68 -13.81
C ASN A 174 -26.96 6.22 -14.26
N PRO A 175 -27.61 5.31 -13.50
CA PRO A 175 -27.57 3.86 -13.78
C PRO A 175 -28.09 3.46 -15.17
N GLU A 176 -29.10 4.14 -15.70
CA GLU A 176 -29.64 3.85 -17.03
C GLU A 176 -28.62 4.16 -18.13
N GLU A 177 -27.96 5.31 -18.05
CA GLU A 177 -26.89 5.69 -18.98
C GLU A 177 -25.66 4.79 -18.82
N ALA A 178 -25.34 4.39 -17.58
CA ALA A 178 -24.27 3.44 -17.29
C ALA A 178 -24.55 2.08 -17.94
N ASN A 179 -25.75 1.54 -17.81
CA ASN A 179 -26.16 0.29 -18.45
C ASN A 179 -26.02 0.37 -19.99
N ALA A 180 -26.48 1.46 -20.59
CA ALA A 180 -26.42 1.65 -22.04
C ALA A 180 -24.97 1.80 -22.55
N THR A 181 -24.11 2.46 -21.77
CA THR A 181 -22.74 2.82 -22.19
C THR A 181 -21.75 1.72 -21.85
N LEU A 182 -21.87 1.10 -20.67
CA LEU A 182 -20.89 0.17 -20.08
C LEU A 182 -21.40 -1.28 -19.98
N GLY A 183 -22.65 -1.53 -20.36
CA GLY A 183 -23.21 -2.88 -20.39
C GLY A 183 -22.54 -3.79 -21.41
N ASP A 184 -22.96 -5.07 -21.45
CA ASP A 184 -22.49 -6.09 -22.41
C ASP A 184 -20.95 -6.28 -22.39
N GLY A 185 -20.30 -6.16 -21.21
CA GLY A 185 -18.86 -6.35 -21.05
C GLY A 185 -17.99 -5.15 -21.47
N LYS A 186 -18.59 -4.01 -21.82
CA LYS A 186 -17.84 -2.81 -22.23
C LYS A 186 -17.05 -2.19 -21.07
N ALA A 187 -17.59 -2.26 -19.84
CA ALA A 187 -16.86 -1.81 -18.65
C ALA A 187 -15.55 -2.59 -18.50
N GLU A 188 -15.62 -3.92 -18.55
CA GLU A 188 -14.45 -4.81 -18.47
C GLU A 188 -13.47 -4.56 -19.62
N ALA A 189 -13.96 -4.42 -20.85
CA ALA A 189 -13.12 -4.14 -22.01
C ALA A 189 -12.38 -2.80 -21.86
N GLY A 190 -13.03 -1.78 -21.31
CA GLY A 190 -12.44 -0.48 -21.02
C GLY A 190 -11.31 -0.57 -19.97
N PHE A 191 -11.51 -1.37 -18.92
CA PHE A 191 -10.46 -1.62 -17.94
C PHE A 191 -9.28 -2.40 -18.52
N ILE A 192 -9.53 -3.45 -19.31
CA ILE A 192 -8.50 -4.21 -20.02
C ILE A 192 -7.63 -3.27 -20.86
N GLU A 193 -8.24 -2.36 -21.61
CA GLU A 193 -7.48 -1.38 -22.41
C GLU A 193 -6.71 -0.40 -21.54
N SER A 194 -7.31 0.08 -20.45
CA SER A 194 -6.61 0.97 -19.51
C SER A 194 -5.36 0.32 -18.91
N TYR A 195 -5.41 -0.99 -18.61
CA TYR A 195 -4.24 -1.70 -18.09
C TYR A 195 -3.12 -1.86 -19.11
N ARG A 196 -3.43 -2.04 -20.40
CA ARG A 196 -2.41 -1.95 -21.47
C ARG A 196 -1.79 -0.56 -21.52
N GLN A 197 -2.61 0.48 -21.37
CA GLN A 197 -2.15 1.86 -21.37
C GLN A 197 -1.23 2.19 -20.19
N PHE A 198 -1.41 1.58 -19.01
CA PHE A 198 -0.47 1.74 -17.88
C PHE A 198 0.96 1.28 -18.24
N VAL A 199 1.12 0.40 -19.21
CA VAL A 199 2.42 -0.06 -19.70
C VAL A 199 2.93 0.79 -20.85
N SER A 200 2.05 1.28 -21.72
CA SER A 200 2.41 1.80 -23.04
C SER A 200 2.32 3.31 -23.18
N LEU A 201 1.51 4.01 -22.35
CA LEU A 201 1.40 5.47 -22.44
C LEU A 201 2.72 6.16 -22.06
N PRO A 202 3.16 7.18 -22.81
CA PRO A 202 4.36 7.94 -22.46
C PRO A 202 4.30 8.58 -21.06
N SER A 203 3.15 9.13 -20.65
CA SER A 203 2.97 9.66 -19.30
C SER A 203 3.08 8.56 -18.23
N ALA A 204 2.50 7.38 -18.46
CA ALA A 204 2.61 6.27 -17.52
C ALA A 204 4.07 5.82 -17.36
N GLN A 205 4.80 5.65 -18.47
CA GLN A 205 6.21 5.27 -18.44
C GLN A 205 7.06 6.31 -17.71
N ARG A 206 6.88 7.58 -17.98
CA ARG A 206 7.59 8.69 -17.33
C ARG A 206 7.30 8.74 -15.83
N GLU A 207 6.03 8.65 -15.44
CA GLU A 207 5.67 8.81 -14.04
C GLU A 207 5.94 7.56 -13.21
N PHE A 208 5.82 6.36 -13.77
CA PHE A 208 6.31 5.15 -13.11
C PHE A 208 7.85 5.14 -12.98
N ARG A 209 8.58 5.67 -13.99
CA ARG A 209 10.03 5.90 -13.83
C ARG A 209 10.32 6.80 -12.63
N ASN A 210 9.65 7.96 -12.55
CA ASN A 210 9.82 8.90 -11.44
C ASN A 210 9.50 8.26 -10.09
N PHE A 211 8.44 7.46 -10.02
CA PHE A 211 8.08 6.70 -8.83
C PHE A 211 9.17 5.71 -8.42
N PHE A 212 9.63 4.86 -9.34
CA PHE A 212 10.64 3.83 -9.01
C PHE A 212 12.00 4.43 -8.67
N LEU A 213 12.39 5.53 -9.29
CA LEU A 213 13.59 6.27 -8.90
C LEU A 213 13.45 6.91 -7.51
N GLY A 214 12.28 7.48 -7.20
CA GLY A 214 12.02 8.05 -5.87
C GLY A 214 12.14 7.00 -4.77
N ILE A 215 11.54 5.82 -4.95
CA ILE A 215 11.63 4.75 -3.96
C ILE A 215 12.97 3.99 -3.97
N SER A 216 13.87 4.27 -4.90
CA SER A 216 15.24 3.76 -4.92
C SER A 216 16.20 4.58 -4.05
N ASN A 217 15.74 5.68 -3.46
CA ASN A 217 16.51 6.47 -2.50
C ASN A 217 16.11 6.09 -1.06
N PRO A 218 17.00 5.47 -0.24
CA PRO A 218 16.67 5.11 1.14
C PRO A 218 16.26 6.30 2.03
N GLU A 219 16.73 7.52 1.73
CA GLU A 219 16.38 8.72 2.48
C GLU A 219 14.93 9.17 2.27
N GLU A 220 14.31 8.71 1.18
CA GLU A 220 12.93 9.00 0.80
C GLU A 220 11.92 7.97 1.37
N LEU A 221 12.40 7.01 2.16
CA LEU A 221 11.58 5.95 2.74
C LEU A 221 11.31 6.19 4.24
N PRO A 222 10.17 5.76 4.76
CA PRO A 222 9.08 5.02 4.10
C PRO A 222 8.26 5.86 3.14
N ALA A 223 7.79 5.21 2.07
CA ALA A 223 6.94 5.84 1.07
C ALA A 223 5.57 5.16 0.97
N LEU A 224 4.58 5.94 0.56
CA LEU A 224 3.26 5.45 0.21
C LEU A 224 2.96 5.88 -1.23
N PHE A 225 2.25 5.04 -1.99
CA PHE A 225 1.75 5.41 -3.30
C PHE A 225 0.30 4.97 -3.47
N HIS A 226 -0.46 5.78 -4.20
CA HIS A 226 -1.88 5.55 -4.36
C HIS A 226 -2.43 6.11 -5.68
N CYS A 227 -3.65 5.72 -6.00
CA CYS A 227 -4.53 6.41 -6.93
C CYS A 227 -5.88 6.64 -6.25
N THR A 228 -6.99 6.70 -6.95
CA THR A 228 -8.31 6.94 -6.33
C THR A 228 -8.76 5.78 -5.43
N THR A 229 -8.83 4.56 -5.96
CA THR A 229 -9.19 3.36 -5.19
C THR A 229 -7.97 2.52 -4.77
N GLY A 230 -6.80 2.84 -5.28
CA GLY A 230 -5.57 2.11 -4.97
C GLY A 230 -5.51 0.72 -5.59
N LYS A 231 -6.36 0.41 -6.59
CA LYS A 231 -6.49 -0.92 -7.17
C LYS A 231 -5.85 -1.06 -8.56
N ASP A 232 -6.01 -0.04 -9.46
CA ASP A 232 -5.61 -0.14 -10.87
C ASP A 232 -4.19 0.40 -11.13
N ARG A 233 -3.99 1.73 -11.24
CA ARG A 233 -2.66 2.35 -11.43
C ARG A 233 -1.68 1.92 -10.33
N THR A 234 -2.12 1.99 -9.08
CA THR A 234 -1.42 1.46 -7.91
C THR A 234 -1.25 -0.06 -7.99
N GLY A 235 -2.23 -0.77 -8.54
CA GLY A 235 -2.18 -2.22 -8.74
C GLY A 235 -1.08 -2.64 -9.71
N TRP A 236 -0.96 -1.97 -10.85
CA TRP A 236 0.12 -2.22 -11.79
C TRP A 236 1.50 -1.87 -11.21
N ALA A 237 1.64 -0.69 -10.58
CA ALA A 237 2.90 -0.30 -9.96
C ALA A 237 3.36 -1.32 -8.89
N ALA A 238 2.43 -1.80 -8.05
CA ALA A 238 2.72 -2.84 -7.06
C ALA A 238 3.09 -4.18 -7.72
N ALA A 239 2.35 -4.58 -8.77
CA ALA A 239 2.63 -5.82 -9.49
C ALA A 239 3.99 -5.78 -10.18
N ALA A 240 4.34 -4.66 -10.81
CA ALA A 240 5.65 -4.45 -11.43
C ALA A 240 6.78 -4.49 -10.38
N PHE A 241 6.61 -3.82 -9.23
CA PHE A 241 7.55 -3.87 -8.12
C PHE A 241 7.76 -5.30 -7.60
N LEU A 242 6.68 -6.00 -7.25
CA LEU A 242 6.75 -7.35 -6.71
C LEU A 242 7.39 -8.34 -7.71
N THR A 243 7.10 -8.16 -9.01
CA THR A 243 7.68 -8.99 -10.07
C THR A 243 9.18 -8.70 -10.22
N LEU A 244 9.61 -7.43 -10.17
CA LEU A 244 11.03 -7.07 -10.20
C LEU A 244 11.78 -7.64 -8.98
N MET A 245 11.11 -7.71 -7.81
CA MET A 245 11.66 -8.34 -6.60
C MET A 245 11.66 -9.88 -6.67
N ASP A 246 11.30 -10.49 -7.79
CA ASP A 246 11.22 -11.94 -7.98
C ASP A 246 10.21 -12.64 -7.05
N VAL A 247 9.12 -11.97 -6.71
CA VAL A 247 7.98 -12.59 -6.02
C VAL A 247 7.24 -13.50 -6.99
N PRO A 248 6.89 -14.74 -6.62
CA PRO A 248 6.15 -15.65 -7.50
C PRO A 248 4.86 -15.01 -8.04
N ARG A 249 4.60 -15.17 -9.33
CA ARG A 249 3.48 -14.57 -10.07
C ARG A 249 2.14 -14.76 -9.34
N GLU A 250 1.91 -15.95 -8.78
CA GLU A 250 0.71 -16.25 -7.99
C GLU A 250 0.54 -15.28 -6.80
N LYS A 251 1.61 -14.97 -6.09
CA LYS A 251 1.60 -14.05 -4.95
C LYS A 251 1.39 -12.60 -5.37
N VAL A 252 1.87 -12.21 -6.54
CA VAL A 252 1.59 -10.90 -7.15
C VAL A 252 0.09 -10.75 -7.40
N TYR A 253 -0.55 -11.78 -7.98
CA TYR A 253 -2.01 -11.78 -8.20
C TYR A 253 -2.80 -11.83 -6.89
N GLU A 254 -2.34 -12.58 -5.89
CA GLU A 254 -2.97 -12.57 -4.56
C GLU A 254 -2.98 -11.17 -3.94
N ASP A 255 -1.85 -10.42 -3.98
CA ASP A 255 -1.83 -9.04 -3.50
C ASP A 255 -2.79 -8.15 -4.29
N TYR A 256 -2.77 -8.25 -5.61
CA TYR A 256 -3.62 -7.46 -6.48
C TYR A 256 -5.12 -7.68 -6.18
N LEU A 257 -5.55 -8.95 -6.13
CA LEU A 257 -6.95 -9.34 -5.93
C LEU A 257 -7.47 -9.01 -4.52
N LYS A 258 -6.59 -8.90 -3.51
CA LYS A 258 -6.96 -8.44 -2.16
C LYS A 258 -7.60 -7.06 -2.15
N SER A 259 -7.41 -6.24 -3.17
CA SER A 259 -8.11 -4.97 -3.28
C SER A 259 -9.63 -5.14 -3.25
N ASN A 260 -10.17 -6.27 -3.74
CA ASN A 260 -11.60 -6.57 -3.66
C ASN A 260 -12.09 -6.75 -2.22
N ASP A 261 -11.26 -7.35 -1.36
CA ASP A 261 -11.61 -7.61 0.04
C ASP A 261 -11.74 -6.31 0.85
N TYR A 262 -11.11 -5.24 0.37
CA TYR A 262 -11.10 -3.94 1.06
C TYR A 262 -12.01 -2.91 0.40
N ILE A 263 -12.01 -2.84 -0.91
CA ILE A 263 -12.74 -1.83 -1.67
C ILE A 263 -14.22 -2.17 -1.80
N LEU A 264 -14.58 -3.40 -2.18
CA LEU A 264 -15.99 -3.75 -2.38
C LEU A 264 -16.83 -3.59 -1.10
N PRO A 265 -16.37 -4.04 0.09
CA PRO A 265 -17.10 -3.77 1.34
C PRO A 265 -17.19 -2.28 1.69
N ALA A 266 -16.11 -1.51 1.46
CA ALA A 266 -16.09 -0.08 1.74
C ALA A 266 -17.09 0.70 0.86
N TYR A 267 -17.26 0.27 -0.38
CA TYR A 267 -18.18 0.87 -1.35
C TYR A 267 -19.55 0.15 -1.42
N LYS A 268 -19.84 -0.77 -0.50
CA LYS A 268 -21.09 -1.55 -0.54
C LYS A 268 -22.34 -0.67 -0.65
N LYS A 269 -22.41 0.45 0.06
CA LYS A 269 -23.56 1.36 -0.02
C LYS A 269 -23.72 1.99 -1.40
N VAL A 270 -22.62 2.28 -2.09
CA VAL A 270 -22.62 2.82 -3.46
C VAL A 270 -23.11 1.74 -4.42
N ILE A 271 -22.60 0.50 -4.27
CA ILE A 271 -23.02 -0.65 -5.08
C ILE A 271 -24.53 -0.91 -4.91
N ASP A 272 -24.99 -1.05 -3.66
CA ASP A 272 -26.40 -1.30 -3.35
C ASP A 272 -27.29 -0.17 -3.88
N GLY A 273 -26.86 1.09 -3.76
CA GLY A 273 -27.61 2.26 -4.27
C GLY A 273 -27.72 2.27 -5.78
N PHE A 274 -26.63 1.96 -6.48
CA PHE A 274 -26.59 1.86 -7.95
C PHE A 274 -27.55 0.76 -8.46
N VAL A 275 -27.49 -0.43 -7.86
CA VAL A 275 -28.35 -1.55 -8.21
C VAL A 275 -29.82 -1.24 -7.89
N ALA A 276 -30.11 -0.66 -6.73
CA ALA A 276 -31.47 -0.24 -6.35
C ALA A 276 -32.07 0.81 -7.29
N ALA A 277 -31.22 1.62 -7.93
CA ALA A 277 -31.64 2.61 -8.94
C ALA A 277 -31.72 2.03 -10.37
N GLY A 278 -31.61 0.70 -10.54
CA GLY A 278 -31.74 0.01 -11.84
C GLY A 278 -30.44 -0.22 -12.59
N GLY A 279 -29.29 0.04 -11.96
CA GLY A 279 -27.98 -0.27 -12.53
C GLY A 279 -27.64 -1.77 -12.48
N GLU A 280 -26.91 -2.24 -13.45
CA GLU A 280 -26.43 -3.63 -13.47
C GLU A 280 -25.27 -3.84 -12.52
N GLU A 281 -25.36 -4.85 -11.63
CA GLU A 281 -24.35 -5.15 -10.62
C GLU A 281 -22.98 -5.50 -11.23
N ASN A 282 -22.95 -6.16 -12.39
CA ASN A 282 -21.71 -6.47 -13.09
C ASN A 282 -20.94 -5.19 -13.51
N ILE A 283 -21.64 -4.12 -13.89
CA ILE A 283 -21.02 -2.85 -14.28
C ILE A 283 -20.33 -2.21 -13.05
N VAL A 284 -21.07 -2.04 -11.95
CA VAL A 284 -20.53 -1.39 -10.77
C VAL A 284 -19.41 -2.21 -10.13
N THR A 285 -19.51 -3.54 -10.17
CA THR A 285 -18.44 -4.43 -9.67
C THR A 285 -17.23 -4.49 -10.59
N ALA A 286 -17.41 -4.34 -11.92
CA ALA A 286 -16.30 -4.17 -12.85
C ALA A 286 -15.54 -2.86 -12.61
N ILE A 287 -16.26 -1.78 -12.28
CA ILE A 287 -15.67 -0.45 -12.02
C ILE A 287 -14.97 -0.41 -10.66
N LEU A 288 -15.61 -0.90 -9.59
CA LEU A 288 -15.09 -0.78 -8.22
C LEU A 288 -14.20 -1.95 -7.80
N GLY A 289 -14.34 -3.12 -8.41
CA GLY A 289 -13.48 -4.28 -8.18
C GLY A 289 -12.28 -4.37 -9.11
N VAL A 290 -11.50 -5.43 -8.91
CA VAL A 290 -10.44 -5.85 -9.83
C VAL A 290 -10.68 -7.28 -10.27
N ARG A 291 -10.20 -7.61 -11.47
CA ARG A 291 -10.29 -8.95 -12.07
C ARG A 291 -8.93 -9.38 -12.57
N LYS A 292 -8.70 -10.69 -12.58
CA LYS A 292 -7.43 -11.25 -13.06
C LYS A 292 -7.11 -10.77 -14.49
N GLU A 293 -8.10 -10.72 -15.34
CA GLU A 293 -8.00 -10.34 -16.75
C GLU A 293 -7.49 -8.91 -16.94
N TYR A 294 -7.73 -8.01 -15.98
CA TYR A 294 -7.20 -6.64 -16.05
C TYR A 294 -5.68 -6.66 -15.89
N LEU A 295 -5.19 -7.35 -14.87
CA LEU A 295 -3.76 -7.44 -14.64
C LEU A 295 -3.06 -8.30 -15.70
N ASP A 296 -3.73 -9.34 -16.21
CA ASP A 296 -3.25 -10.13 -17.36
C ASP A 296 -2.98 -9.21 -18.56
N ALA A 297 -3.88 -8.27 -18.86
CA ALA A 297 -3.71 -7.35 -19.99
C ALA A 297 -2.47 -6.45 -19.86
N ALA A 298 -2.13 -6.00 -18.65
CA ALA A 298 -0.90 -5.24 -18.41
C ALA A 298 0.35 -6.12 -18.57
N PHE A 299 0.32 -7.34 -18.04
CA PHE A 299 1.44 -8.27 -18.20
C PHE A 299 1.63 -8.71 -19.65
N ASP A 300 0.54 -9.01 -20.36
CA ASP A 300 0.58 -9.38 -21.78
C ASP A 300 1.17 -8.24 -22.64
N GLU A 301 0.77 -7.00 -22.37
CA GLU A 301 1.33 -5.82 -23.05
C GLU A 301 2.82 -5.66 -22.74
N MET A 302 3.21 -5.81 -21.47
CA MET A 302 4.61 -5.73 -21.03
C MET A 302 5.45 -6.85 -21.66
N GLU A 303 4.98 -8.08 -21.62
CA GLU A 303 5.69 -9.24 -22.18
C GLU A 303 5.77 -9.17 -23.70
N SER A 304 4.71 -8.71 -24.38
CA SER A 304 4.71 -8.53 -25.83
C SER A 304 5.71 -7.48 -26.31
N ARG A 305 5.87 -6.38 -25.56
CA ARG A 305 6.74 -5.26 -25.96
C ARG A 305 8.18 -5.44 -25.52
N TYR A 306 8.41 -6.00 -24.34
CA TYR A 306 9.71 -5.97 -23.67
C TYR A 306 10.21 -7.36 -23.29
N GLY A 307 9.38 -8.39 -23.33
CA GLY A 307 9.69 -9.77 -23.02
C GLY A 307 9.77 -10.08 -21.52
N THR A 308 10.46 -9.26 -20.73
CA THR A 308 10.62 -9.44 -19.28
C THR A 308 10.41 -8.16 -18.51
N ILE A 309 10.19 -8.29 -17.20
CA ILE A 309 10.02 -7.14 -16.31
C ILE A 309 11.31 -6.29 -16.26
N GLU A 310 12.47 -6.90 -16.25
CA GLU A 310 13.76 -6.21 -16.24
C GLU A 310 13.94 -5.38 -17.52
N ASN A 311 13.53 -5.92 -18.67
CA ASN A 311 13.56 -5.19 -19.92
C ASN A 311 12.53 -4.03 -19.94
N TYR A 312 11.36 -4.23 -19.36
CA TYR A 312 10.38 -3.15 -19.19
C TYR A 312 10.97 -2.01 -18.36
N PHE A 313 11.60 -2.31 -17.23
CA PHE A 313 12.28 -1.30 -16.41
C PHE A 313 13.40 -0.60 -17.20
N ALA A 314 14.23 -1.36 -17.94
CA ALA A 314 15.35 -0.79 -18.69
C ALA A 314 14.91 0.02 -19.92
N GLN A 315 13.93 -0.46 -20.70
CA GLN A 315 13.60 0.11 -22.02
C GLN A 315 12.43 1.09 -21.97
N ALA A 316 11.42 0.82 -21.13
CA ALA A 316 10.25 1.67 -21.01
C ALA A 316 10.43 2.74 -19.93
N LEU A 317 11.01 2.36 -18.79
CA LEU A 317 11.19 3.26 -17.64
C LEU A 317 12.58 3.87 -17.57
N ASP A 318 13.51 3.52 -18.46
CA ASP A 318 14.89 3.99 -18.44
C ASP A 318 15.55 3.84 -17.05
N ILE A 319 15.34 2.67 -16.43
CA ILE A 319 15.92 2.23 -15.15
C ILE A 319 16.84 1.05 -15.46
N ASP A 320 18.14 1.30 -15.45
CA ASP A 320 19.12 0.32 -15.86
C ASP A 320 19.30 -0.85 -14.86
N ALA A 321 20.08 -1.85 -15.25
CA ALA A 321 20.29 -3.03 -14.40
C ALA A 321 20.95 -2.70 -13.04
N LYS A 322 21.74 -1.63 -12.96
CA LYS A 322 22.34 -1.18 -11.70
C LYS A 322 21.30 -0.56 -10.78
N GLU A 323 20.43 0.27 -11.32
CA GLU A 323 19.34 0.89 -10.58
C GLU A 323 18.32 -0.15 -10.11
N GLN A 324 18.00 -1.16 -10.96
CA GLN A 324 17.18 -2.30 -10.57
C GLN A 324 17.82 -3.11 -9.44
N GLN A 325 19.14 -3.33 -9.51
CA GLN A 325 19.87 -4.01 -8.44
C GLN A 325 19.86 -3.20 -7.14
N GLN A 326 20.00 -1.89 -7.21
CA GLN A 326 19.88 -1.00 -6.04
C GLN A 326 18.50 -1.11 -5.37
N LEU A 327 17.42 -1.15 -6.15
CA LEU A 327 16.07 -1.42 -5.62
C LEU A 327 16.03 -2.77 -4.86
N LYS A 328 16.58 -3.83 -5.45
CA LYS A 328 16.63 -5.16 -4.80
C LYS A 328 17.41 -5.13 -3.48
N GLU A 329 18.52 -4.42 -3.41
CA GLU A 329 19.36 -4.29 -2.19
C GLU A 329 18.64 -3.51 -1.07
N ILE A 330 17.86 -2.49 -1.42
CA ILE A 330 17.08 -1.72 -0.44
C ILE A 330 15.97 -2.57 0.16
N TYR A 331 15.25 -3.32 -0.68
CA TYR A 331 14.00 -3.96 -0.26
C TYR A 331 14.15 -5.42 0.17
N LEU A 332 15.20 -6.12 -0.22
CA LEU A 332 15.37 -7.56 0.08
C LEU A 332 16.37 -7.83 1.22
N TYR A 333 16.09 -8.90 2.00
CA TYR A 333 17.01 -9.42 3.03
C TYR A 333 16.90 -10.93 3.12
#